data_4a21fa92dc12850035739535fbc7c5d9
#
_entry.id   4a21fa92dc12850035739535fbc7c5d9
#
_cell.length_a   1.000
_cell.length_b   1.000
_cell.length_c   1.000
_cell.angle_alpha   90.00
_cell.angle_beta   90.00
_cell.angle_gamma   90.00
#
_symmetry.space_group_name_H-M   'P 1'
#
loop_
_entity.id
_entity.type
_entity.pdbx_description
1 polymer ?
#
loop_
_entity_poly.entity_id
_entity_poly.type
_entity_poly.pdbx_seq_one_letter_code
_entity_poly.pdbx_strand_id
1 'polypeptide(L)'
;MVASPAVARLRQLLADESKIIVCPGVYDGFTARIALAEGFDALYMTGAGTTASRLGQPDLGVVTLNEMRGNAEMIAGLDPAVPLIADADTGFGGSLMVHRTVTEYIRAGVAALHLEDQPTSKRCGHLSNKQLVPEAEYLDRIRAAINARARSGGDIVLIARTDALQSLGYEAAVSRLKGAIALGADVAFLEGVASAEQARQVCEELKPTPVLFNAVPGGVSPDLSVQEAQELGFRLIIYPGLALGAVYQAVREAAQKLKETGTQAVRAGQGPRDIFNVLGLQEAVALDLAAGGRLYDKGV
;
A
#
# COMPACT_ATOMS: atom_id res chain seq x y z
N MET A 1 -0.86 18.54 17.40
CA MET A 1 -0.35 17.16 17.63
C MET A 1 1.02 17.06 16.98
N VAL A 2 1.95 16.31 17.57
CA VAL A 2 3.25 16.02 16.95
C VAL A 2 2.95 15.08 15.77
N ALA A 3 3.56 15.33 14.60
CA ALA A 3 3.43 14.43 13.45
C ALA A 3 3.82 13.01 13.86
N SER A 4 3.10 11.99 13.35
CA SER A 4 3.48 10.58 13.57
C SER A 4 4.92 10.37 13.08
N PRO A 5 5.78 9.62 13.82
CA PRO A 5 7.14 9.31 13.37
C PRO A 5 7.19 8.74 11.94
N ALA A 6 6.25 7.86 11.61
CA ALA A 6 6.13 7.28 10.26
C ALA A 6 5.84 8.34 9.19
N VAL A 7 4.94 9.29 9.45
CA VAL A 7 4.64 10.38 8.51
C VAL A 7 5.87 11.27 8.32
N ALA A 8 6.52 11.67 9.41
CA ALA A 8 7.73 12.49 9.36
C ALA A 8 8.85 11.76 8.56
N ARG A 9 9.03 10.46 8.79
CA ARG A 9 9.98 9.64 8.05
C ARG A 9 9.63 9.58 6.56
N LEU A 10 8.36 9.37 6.21
CA LEU A 10 7.95 9.33 4.79
C LEU A 10 8.22 10.67 4.09
N ARG A 11 7.93 11.79 4.74
CA ARG A 11 8.21 13.11 4.18
C ARG A 11 9.71 13.36 3.99
N GLN A 12 10.56 12.88 4.91
CA GLN A 12 12.01 12.91 4.74
C GLN A 12 12.47 12.08 3.54
N LEU A 13 11.94 10.86 3.39
CA LEU A 13 12.23 10.00 2.24
C LEU A 13 11.76 10.63 0.92
N LEU A 14 10.59 11.28 0.90
CA LEU A 14 10.10 11.99 -0.28
C LEU A 14 10.96 13.23 -0.63
N ALA A 15 11.54 13.88 0.35
CA ALA A 15 12.41 15.04 0.15
C ALA A 15 13.82 14.65 -0.35
N ASP A 16 14.28 13.42 -0.11
CA ASP A 16 15.56 12.91 -0.61
C ASP A 16 15.46 12.49 -2.07
N GLU A 17 15.75 13.39 -3.01
CA GLU A 17 15.66 13.13 -4.45
C GLU A 17 16.70 12.13 -4.98
N SER A 18 17.67 11.72 -4.19
CA SER A 18 18.71 10.78 -4.60
C SER A 18 18.23 9.31 -4.63
N LYS A 19 17.08 9.02 -4.00
CA LYS A 19 16.57 7.66 -3.84
C LYS A 19 15.09 7.53 -4.19
N ILE A 20 14.72 6.38 -4.74
CA ILE A 20 13.33 5.96 -4.87
C ILE A 20 12.93 5.15 -3.63
N ILE A 21 11.71 5.34 -3.15
CA ILE A 21 11.14 4.62 -2.01
C ILE A 21 10.53 3.32 -2.50
N VAL A 22 11.08 2.18 -2.07
CA VAL A 22 10.60 0.85 -2.46
C VAL A 22 9.64 0.32 -1.39
N CYS A 23 8.41 0.01 -1.79
CA CYS A 23 7.35 -0.39 -0.88
C CYS A 23 6.82 -1.80 -1.26
N PRO A 24 7.29 -2.86 -0.59
CA PRO A 24 6.75 -4.20 -0.80
C PRO A 24 5.28 -4.27 -0.39
N GLY A 25 4.48 -4.96 -1.21
CA GLY A 25 3.06 -5.19 -0.96
C GLY A 25 2.86 -6.25 0.12
N VAL A 26 2.22 -5.84 1.20
CA VAL A 26 1.85 -6.68 2.35
C VAL A 26 0.35 -6.58 2.59
N TYR A 27 -0.25 -7.56 3.28
CA TYR A 27 -1.69 -7.58 3.48
C TYR A 27 -2.13 -8.18 4.83
N ASP A 28 -1.19 -8.62 5.65
CA ASP A 28 -1.40 -9.10 7.01
C ASP A 28 -0.14 -8.92 7.86
N GLY A 29 -0.23 -9.27 9.16
CA GLY A 29 0.89 -9.14 10.08
C GLY A 29 2.07 -10.05 9.75
N PHE A 30 1.84 -11.21 9.15
CA PHE A 30 2.89 -12.14 8.81
C PHE A 30 3.73 -11.63 7.63
N THR A 31 3.09 -11.25 6.54
CA THR A 31 3.78 -10.69 5.38
C THR A 31 4.47 -9.36 5.71
N ALA A 32 3.86 -8.54 6.58
CA ALA A 32 4.46 -7.29 7.04
C ALA A 32 5.70 -7.52 7.91
N ARG A 33 5.67 -8.47 8.86
CA ARG A 33 6.84 -8.83 9.68
C ARG A 33 8.00 -9.35 8.84
N ILE A 34 7.73 -10.14 7.78
CA ILE A 34 8.76 -10.60 6.85
C ILE A 34 9.39 -9.39 6.14
N ALA A 35 8.58 -8.49 5.59
CA ALA A 35 9.09 -7.31 4.89
C ALA A 35 9.88 -6.36 5.82
N LEU A 36 9.45 -6.19 7.07
CA LEU A 36 10.19 -5.43 8.09
C LEU A 36 11.55 -6.08 8.40
N ALA A 37 11.61 -7.40 8.51
CA ALA A 37 12.86 -8.13 8.76
C ALA A 37 13.86 -8.01 7.61
N GLU A 38 13.39 -7.83 6.38
CA GLU A 38 14.25 -7.57 5.20
C GLU A 38 14.73 -6.11 5.12
N GLY A 39 14.30 -5.22 6.02
CA GLY A 39 14.82 -3.87 6.18
C GLY A 39 14.35 -2.85 5.15
N PHE A 40 13.14 -3.00 4.61
CA PHE A 40 12.54 -1.99 3.74
C PHE A 40 12.21 -0.69 4.48
N ASP A 41 12.47 0.45 3.84
CA ASP A 41 12.24 1.79 4.40
C ASP A 41 10.75 2.17 4.52
N ALA A 42 9.86 1.50 3.80
CA ALA A 42 8.42 1.71 3.82
C ALA A 42 7.68 0.44 3.39
N LEU A 43 6.41 0.31 3.78
CA LEU A 43 5.53 -0.79 3.40
C LEU A 43 4.33 -0.28 2.60
N TYR A 44 3.75 -1.14 1.77
CA TYR A 44 2.49 -0.87 1.06
C TYR A 44 1.42 -1.89 1.47
N MET A 45 0.31 -1.45 2.09
CA MET A 45 -0.84 -2.31 2.32
C MET A 45 -1.71 -2.36 1.06
N THR A 46 -1.67 -3.50 0.37
CA THR A 46 -2.45 -3.71 -0.85
C THR A 46 -3.92 -3.98 -0.57
N GLY A 47 -4.82 -3.27 -1.24
CA GLY A 47 -6.27 -3.51 -1.16
C GLY A 47 -6.67 -4.88 -1.68
N ALA A 48 -6.11 -5.28 -2.83
CA ALA A 48 -6.32 -6.60 -3.42
C ALA A 48 -5.88 -7.73 -2.48
N GLY A 49 -4.68 -7.62 -1.88
CA GLY A 49 -4.18 -8.61 -0.93
C GLY A 49 -5.00 -8.65 0.36
N THR A 50 -5.42 -7.49 0.88
CA THR A 50 -6.28 -7.39 2.06
C THR A 50 -7.65 -8.03 1.78
N THR A 51 -8.27 -7.76 0.63
CA THR A 51 -9.54 -8.37 0.22
C THR A 51 -9.41 -9.88 0.11
N ALA A 52 -8.36 -10.37 -0.55
CA ALA A 52 -8.09 -11.80 -0.69
C ALA A 52 -7.86 -12.48 0.67
N SER A 53 -7.07 -11.88 1.55
CA SER A 53 -6.71 -12.46 2.85
C SER A 53 -7.88 -12.43 3.85
N ARG A 54 -8.61 -11.32 3.94
CA ARG A 54 -9.65 -11.16 4.97
C ARG A 54 -11.01 -11.72 4.56
N LEU A 55 -11.34 -11.66 3.26
CA LEU A 55 -12.66 -12.05 2.76
C LEU A 55 -12.62 -13.29 1.86
N GLY A 56 -11.45 -13.72 1.37
CA GLY A 56 -11.34 -14.77 0.36
C GLY A 56 -12.00 -14.37 -0.96
N GLN A 57 -12.07 -13.08 -1.26
CA GLN A 57 -12.77 -12.51 -2.42
C GLN A 57 -11.80 -11.77 -3.34
N PRO A 58 -12.13 -11.65 -4.64
CA PRO A 58 -11.36 -10.82 -5.57
C PRO A 58 -11.55 -9.32 -5.27
N ASP A 59 -10.63 -8.51 -5.76
CA ASP A 59 -10.62 -7.06 -5.63
C ASP A 59 -11.67 -6.38 -6.53
N LEU A 60 -12.92 -6.37 -6.08
CA LEU A 60 -14.10 -5.86 -6.79
C LEU A 60 -14.95 -4.91 -5.92
N GLY A 61 -14.31 -4.15 -5.02
CA GLY A 61 -15.01 -3.19 -4.17
C GLY A 61 -15.89 -3.83 -3.09
N VAL A 62 -15.55 -5.05 -2.65
CA VAL A 62 -16.32 -5.78 -1.63
C VAL A 62 -15.81 -5.56 -0.21
N VAL A 63 -14.57 -5.09 -0.06
CA VAL A 63 -13.99 -4.76 1.24
C VAL A 63 -14.55 -3.40 1.71
N THR A 64 -14.70 -3.24 3.02
CA THR A 64 -15.19 -2.01 3.64
C THR A 64 -14.08 -1.23 4.35
N LEU A 65 -14.38 0.02 4.72
CA LEU A 65 -13.47 0.84 5.55
C LEU A 65 -13.06 0.11 6.83
N ASN A 66 -13.95 -0.65 7.46
CA ASN A 66 -13.63 -1.27 8.75
C ASN A 66 -12.57 -2.38 8.62
N GLU A 67 -12.67 -3.20 7.59
CA GLU A 67 -11.65 -4.23 7.31
C GLU A 67 -10.32 -3.59 6.95
N MET A 68 -10.35 -2.59 6.06
CA MET A 68 -9.12 -1.92 5.60
C MET A 68 -8.45 -1.16 6.75
N ARG A 69 -9.20 -0.37 7.52
CA ARG A 69 -8.69 0.37 8.67
C ARG A 69 -8.09 -0.57 9.74
N GLY A 70 -8.81 -1.63 10.10
CA GLY A 70 -8.32 -2.58 11.11
C GLY A 70 -7.05 -3.31 10.68
N ASN A 71 -6.92 -3.60 9.37
CA ASN A 71 -5.71 -4.19 8.81
C ASN A 71 -4.54 -3.18 8.78
N ALA A 72 -4.81 -1.95 8.37
CA ALA A 72 -3.82 -0.89 8.36
C ALA A 72 -3.29 -0.55 9.76
N GLU A 73 -4.18 -0.47 10.77
CA GLU A 73 -3.83 -0.23 12.17
C GLU A 73 -2.90 -1.33 12.71
N MET A 74 -3.22 -2.58 12.43
CA MET A 74 -2.38 -3.71 12.85
C MET A 74 -1.01 -3.65 12.19
N ILE A 75 -0.93 -3.44 10.86
CA ILE A 75 0.36 -3.39 10.14
C ILE A 75 1.19 -2.17 10.58
N ALA A 76 0.60 -0.98 10.65
CA ALA A 76 1.29 0.24 11.09
C ALA A 76 1.80 0.14 12.54
N GLY A 77 1.09 -0.62 13.38
CA GLY A 77 1.45 -0.87 14.78
C GLY A 77 2.62 -1.83 14.97
N LEU A 78 3.04 -2.60 13.95
CA LEU A 78 4.16 -3.54 14.07
C LEU A 78 5.50 -2.82 14.24
N ASP A 79 5.70 -1.72 13.52
CA ASP A 79 6.82 -0.81 13.68
C ASP A 79 6.36 0.64 13.36
N PRO A 80 6.05 1.45 14.38
CA PRO A 80 5.58 2.81 14.19
C PRO A 80 6.59 3.78 13.56
N ALA A 81 7.85 3.38 13.40
CA ALA A 81 8.88 4.17 12.73
C ALA A 81 8.92 3.93 11.22
N VAL A 82 8.43 2.79 10.75
CA VAL A 82 8.39 2.44 9.32
C VAL A 82 7.07 2.93 8.69
N PRO A 83 7.12 3.80 7.67
CA PRO A 83 5.93 4.30 7.01
C PRO A 83 5.09 3.21 6.35
N LEU A 84 3.79 3.18 6.65
CA LEU A 84 2.81 2.41 5.91
C LEU A 84 2.08 3.30 4.91
N ILE A 85 2.18 2.98 3.63
CA ILE A 85 1.31 3.50 2.57
C ILE A 85 0.15 2.53 2.41
N ALA A 86 -1.09 2.99 2.53
CA ALA A 86 -2.25 2.12 2.49
C ALA A 86 -3.19 2.44 1.33
N ASP A 87 -3.69 1.39 0.69
CA ASP A 87 -4.81 1.48 -0.24
C ASP A 87 -6.07 1.95 0.51
N ALA A 88 -6.74 2.96 0.00
CA ALA A 88 -8.03 3.41 0.51
C ALA A 88 -9.13 3.32 -0.56
N ASP A 89 -8.88 2.56 -1.63
CA ASP A 89 -9.80 2.40 -2.75
C ASP A 89 -10.36 3.76 -3.20
N THR A 90 -11.66 3.87 -3.30
CA THR A 90 -12.38 5.10 -3.66
C THR A 90 -12.77 5.96 -2.45
N GLY A 91 -12.28 5.61 -1.25
CA GLY A 91 -12.66 6.23 0.03
C GLY A 91 -13.95 5.66 0.63
N PHE A 92 -14.45 4.53 0.11
CA PHE A 92 -15.61 3.76 0.59
C PHE A 92 -16.94 4.51 0.57
N GLY A 93 -17.06 5.52 -0.30
CA GLY A 93 -18.31 6.28 -0.49
C GLY A 93 -18.06 7.70 -1.01
N GLY A 94 -19.05 8.58 -0.83
CA GLY A 94 -18.93 9.99 -1.20
C GLY A 94 -18.03 10.79 -0.25
N SER A 95 -17.94 12.11 -0.46
CA SER A 95 -17.02 13.01 0.26
C SER A 95 -17.06 12.91 1.79
N LEU A 96 -18.24 12.64 2.37
CA LEU A 96 -18.36 12.44 3.83
C LEU A 96 -17.66 11.15 4.29
N MET A 97 -17.76 10.08 3.49
CA MET A 97 -17.07 8.84 3.78
C MET A 97 -15.57 8.97 3.56
N VAL A 98 -15.11 9.68 2.54
CA VAL A 98 -13.69 10.00 2.33
C VAL A 98 -13.13 10.75 3.53
N HIS A 99 -13.86 11.78 4.04
CA HIS A 99 -13.45 12.49 5.25
C HIS A 99 -13.27 11.54 6.45
N ARG A 100 -14.23 10.63 6.65
CA ARG A 100 -14.13 9.60 7.71
C ARG A 100 -12.96 8.67 7.48
N THR A 101 -12.76 8.18 6.26
CA THR A 101 -11.66 7.26 5.90
C THR A 101 -10.31 7.86 6.23
N VAL A 102 -10.04 9.09 5.81
CA VAL A 102 -8.77 9.78 6.10
C VAL A 102 -8.58 9.96 7.61
N THR A 103 -9.63 10.38 8.32
CA THR A 103 -9.57 10.53 9.79
C THR A 103 -9.24 9.21 10.49
N GLU A 104 -9.87 8.11 10.08
CA GLU A 104 -9.65 6.79 10.65
C GLU A 104 -8.24 6.24 10.30
N TYR A 105 -7.72 6.51 9.09
CA TYR A 105 -6.37 6.11 8.71
C TYR A 105 -5.29 6.90 9.47
N ILE A 106 -5.50 8.20 9.72
CA ILE A 106 -4.62 8.99 10.59
C ILE A 106 -4.57 8.36 12.00
N ARG A 107 -5.73 8.00 12.56
CA ARG A 107 -5.82 7.35 13.88
C ARG A 107 -5.17 5.98 13.91
N ALA A 108 -5.24 5.25 12.81
CA ALA A 108 -4.60 3.95 12.63
C ALA A 108 -3.07 4.01 12.45
N GLY A 109 -2.47 5.22 12.41
CA GLY A 109 -1.03 5.39 12.26
C GLY A 109 -0.51 5.26 10.84
N VAL A 110 -1.38 5.28 9.84
CA VAL A 110 -1.02 5.21 8.42
C VAL A 110 -0.25 6.48 8.02
N ALA A 111 0.88 6.32 7.31
CA ALA A 111 1.72 7.44 6.90
C ALA A 111 1.26 8.08 5.57
N ALA A 112 0.71 7.26 4.67
CA ALA A 112 0.14 7.74 3.41
C ALA A 112 -1.05 6.87 3.00
N LEU A 113 -1.97 7.46 2.24
CA LEU A 113 -3.03 6.72 1.57
C LEU A 113 -3.19 7.19 0.13
N HIS A 114 -3.67 6.30 -0.74
CA HIS A 114 -4.13 6.72 -2.06
C HIS A 114 -5.63 6.58 -2.21
N LEU A 115 -6.21 7.50 -2.99
CA LEU A 115 -7.62 7.56 -3.37
C LEU A 115 -7.73 7.57 -4.89
N GLU A 116 -8.59 6.71 -5.43
CA GLU A 116 -8.82 6.60 -6.87
C GLU A 116 -10.16 7.15 -7.32
N ASP A 117 -10.28 7.40 -8.63
CA ASP A 117 -11.41 8.02 -9.30
C ASP A 117 -12.47 7.05 -9.85
N GLN A 118 -12.45 5.79 -9.39
CA GLN A 118 -13.49 4.81 -9.70
C GLN A 118 -14.75 5.01 -8.83
N PRO A 119 -15.94 4.46 -9.21
CA PRO A 119 -17.08 4.34 -8.31
C PRO A 119 -16.79 3.33 -7.19
N THR A 120 -17.63 3.29 -6.15
CA THR A 120 -17.46 2.34 -5.04
C THR A 120 -17.49 0.87 -5.48
N SER A 121 -18.18 0.55 -6.56
CA SER A 121 -18.14 -0.76 -7.23
C SER A 121 -16.94 -0.88 -8.16
N LYS A 122 -15.79 -0.52 -7.67
CA LYS A 122 -14.52 -0.48 -8.42
C LYS A 122 -14.03 -1.86 -8.85
N ARG A 123 -13.04 -1.88 -9.71
CA ARG A 123 -12.27 -3.05 -10.11
C ARG A 123 -10.79 -2.81 -9.87
N CYS A 124 -10.04 -3.89 -9.70
CA CYS A 124 -8.57 -3.82 -9.68
C CYS A 124 -8.04 -3.03 -10.89
N GLY A 125 -7.06 -2.15 -10.67
CA GLY A 125 -6.49 -1.27 -11.70
C GLY A 125 -5.98 -1.96 -12.96
N HIS A 126 -5.60 -3.24 -12.85
CA HIS A 126 -5.13 -4.04 -13.98
C HIS A 126 -6.24 -4.82 -14.72
N LEU A 127 -7.50 -4.71 -14.29
CA LEU A 127 -8.64 -5.28 -14.99
C LEU A 127 -9.21 -4.31 -16.03
N SER A 128 -9.89 -4.87 -17.05
CA SER A 128 -10.51 -4.11 -18.12
C SER A 128 -11.86 -3.52 -17.71
N ASN A 129 -12.37 -2.57 -18.51
CA ASN A 129 -13.71 -1.97 -18.38
C ASN A 129 -13.93 -1.28 -17.03
N LYS A 130 -12.91 -0.61 -16.52
CA LYS A 130 -13.04 0.27 -15.34
C LYS A 130 -14.01 1.42 -15.65
N GLN A 131 -14.84 1.73 -14.67
CA GLN A 131 -15.70 2.91 -14.72
C GLN A 131 -15.06 4.02 -13.88
N LEU A 132 -15.32 5.25 -14.26
CA LEU A 132 -14.80 6.43 -13.56
C LEU A 132 -15.95 7.32 -13.15
N VAL A 133 -15.78 8.00 -12.03
CA VAL A 133 -16.65 9.11 -11.66
C VAL A 133 -16.28 10.36 -12.48
N PRO A 134 -17.20 11.33 -12.64
CA PRO A 134 -16.87 12.63 -13.21
C PRO A 134 -15.68 13.27 -12.49
N GLU A 135 -14.83 14.01 -13.23
CA GLU A 135 -13.64 14.66 -12.65
C GLU A 135 -14.00 15.57 -11.47
N ALA A 136 -15.10 16.30 -11.55
CA ALA A 136 -15.58 17.14 -10.45
C ALA A 136 -15.84 16.34 -9.16
N GLU A 137 -16.47 15.16 -9.28
CA GLU A 137 -16.69 14.26 -8.14
C GLU A 137 -15.38 13.72 -7.56
N TYR A 138 -14.43 13.33 -8.41
CA TYR A 138 -13.10 12.91 -7.97
C TYR A 138 -12.39 14.03 -7.19
N LEU A 139 -12.40 15.25 -7.73
CA LEU A 139 -11.80 16.40 -7.07
C LEU A 139 -12.52 16.78 -5.76
N ASP A 140 -13.81 16.54 -5.65
CA ASP A 140 -14.55 16.71 -4.39
C ASP A 140 -14.13 15.68 -3.33
N ARG A 141 -13.84 14.44 -3.73
CA ARG A 141 -13.24 13.42 -2.83
C ARG A 141 -11.85 13.83 -2.37
N ILE A 142 -10.99 14.31 -3.27
CA ILE A 142 -9.66 14.84 -2.91
C ILE A 142 -9.78 16.02 -1.94
N ARG A 143 -10.67 16.97 -2.20
CA ARG A 143 -10.92 18.11 -1.30
C ARG A 143 -11.39 17.65 0.07
N ALA A 144 -12.26 16.64 0.13
CA ALA A 144 -12.71 16.04 1.38
C ALA A 144 -11.55 15.40 2.17
N ALA A 145 -10.61 14.74 1.48
CA ALA A 145 -9.41 14.17 2.08
C ALA A 145 -8.48 15.25 2.65
N ILE A 146 -8.23 16.33 1.90
CA ILE A 146 -7.44 17.49 2.35
C ILE A 146 -8.07 18.12 3.60
N ASN A 147 -9.38 18.35 3.57
CA ASN A 147 -10.12 18.91 4.70
C ASN A 147 -10.07 18.02 5.93
N ALA A 148 -10.17 16.70 5.76
CA ALA A 148 -10.06 15.74 6.85
C ALA A 148 -8.67 15.78 7.50
N ARG A 149 -7.60 15.80 6.69
CA ARG A 149 -6.23 15.96 7.15
C ARG A 149 -6.07 17.22 8.00
N ALA A 150 -6.50 18.37 7.48
CA ALA A 150 -6.40 19.64 8.18
C ALA A 150 -7.17 19.64 9.50
N ARG A 151 -8.41 19.12 9.52
CA ARG A 151 -9.26 19.07 10.73
C ARG A 151 -8.75 18.10 11.78
N SER A 152 -8.12 17.01 11.38
CA SER A 152 -7.57 16.02 12.30
C SER A 152 -6.27 16.47 12.97
N GLY A 153 -5.66 17.58 12.50
CA GLY A 153 -4.34 18.02 12.94
C GLY A 153 -3.23 16.99 12.62
N GLY A 154 -3.53 16.03 11.74
CA GLY A 154 -2.57 15.06 11.23
C GLY A 154 -1.88 15.57 9.98
N ASP A 155 -0.81 14.88 9.58
CA ASP A 155 -0.02 15.22 8.39
C ASP A 155 0.16 14.01 7.45
N ILE A 156 -0.88 13.17 7.31
CA ILE A 156 -0.86 12.02 6.41
C ILE A 156 -0.58 12.47 4.97
N VAL A 157 0.27 11.74 4.26
CA VAL A 157 0.56 11.99 2.85
C VAL A 157 -0.63 11.51 2.01
N LEU A 158 -1.16 12.38 1.15
CA LEU A 158 -2.29 12.08 0.27
C LEU A 158 -1.78 11.84 -1.14
N ILE A 159 -2.00 10.63 -1.64
CA ILE A 159 -1.64 10.20 -2.98
C ILE A 159 -2.90 10.21 -3.84
N ALA A 160 -2.94 11.06 -4.84
CA ALA A 160 -4.03 11.12 -5.80
C ALA A 160 -3.80 10.09 -6.91
N ARG A 161 -4.68 9.08 -6.99
CA ARG A 161 -4.65 8.06 -8.04
C ARG A 161 -5.74 8.32 -9.07
N THR A 162 -5.41 8.11 -10.35
CA THR A 162 -6.40 8.06 -11.41
C THR A 162 -6.25 6.79 -12.23
N ASP A 163 -7.37 6.16 -12.53
CA ASP A 163 -7.51 5.02 -13.43
C ASP A 163 -7.98 5.43 -14.85
N ALA A 164 -7.98 6.74 -15.13
CA ALA A 164 -8.52 7.31 -16.36
C ALA A 164 -7.69 7.01 -17.62
N LEU A 165 -6.41 6.66 -17.47
CA LEU A 165 -5.51 6.43 -18.60
C LEU A 165 -6.09 5.42 -19.61
N GLN A 166 -6.60 4.30 -19.12
CA GLN A 166 -7.08 3.21 -19.97
C GLN A 166 -8.40 3.53 -20.69
N SER A 167 -9.26 4.37 -20.10
CA SER A 167 -10.61 4.62 -20.60
C SER A 167 -10.80 5.99 -21.24
N LEU A 168 -10.08 7.03 -20.77
CA LEU A 168 -10.20 8.41 -21.23
C LEU A 168 -8.92 8.94 -21.90
N GLY A 169 -7.83 8.16 -21.85
CA GLY A 169 -6.55 8.55 -22.41
C GLY A 169 -5.69 9.42 -21.50
N TYR A 170 -4.48 9.72 -21.98
CA TYR A 170 -3.42 10.34 -21.19
C TYR A 170 -3.77 11.77 -20.73
N GLU A 171 -4.24 12.62 -21.64
CA GLU A 171 -4.56 14.02 -21.36
C GLU A 171 -5.60 14.17 -20.23
N ALA A 172 -6.67 13.38 -20.29
CA ALA A 172 -7.71 13.39 -19.28
C ALA A 172 -7.20 12.87 -17.92
N ALA A 173 -6.35 11.86 -17.93
CA ALA A 173 -5.76 11.32 -16.71
C ALA A 173 -4.82 12.34 -16.04
N VAL A 174 -3.95 12.99 -16.83
CA VAL A 174 -3.03 14.02 -16.31
C VAL A 174 -3.79 15.27 -15.84
N SER A 175 -4.88 15.67 -16.52
CA SER A 175 -5.76 16.76 -16.06
C SER A 175 -6.27 16.50 -14.63
N ARG A 176 -6.79 15.29 -14.38
CA ARG A 176 -7.29 14.88 -13.05
C ARG A 176 -6.20 14.95 -11.97
N LEU A 177 -4.98 14.48 -12.28
CA LEU A 177 -3.86 14.56 -11.36
C LEU A 177 -3.44 16.00 -11.09
N LYS A 178 -3.34 16.84 -12.12
CA LYS A 178 -3.04 18.28 -11.96
C LYS A 178 -4.10 18.98 -11.09
N GLY A 179 -5.37 18.65 -11.30
CA GLY A 179 -6.47 19.16 -10.47
C GLY A 179 -6.34 18.73 -9.00
N ALA A 180 -6.01 17.47 -8.75
CA ALA A 180 -5.78 16.93 -7.40
C ALA A 180 -4.56 17.58 -6.71
N ILE A 181 -3.46 17.77 -7.44
CA ILE A 181 -2.25 18.46 -6.96
C ILE A 181 -2.57 19.91 -6.60
N ALA A 182 -3.32 20.62 -7.42
CA ALA A 182 -3.74 22.00 -7.17
C ALA A 182 -4.59 22.14 -5.90
N LEU A 183 -5.31 21.07 -5.49
CA LEU A 183 -6.05 21.00 -4.24
C LEU A 183 -5.17 20.67 -3.02
N GLY A 184 -3.94 20.16 -3.22
CA GLY A 184 -3.00 19.86 -2.15
C GLY A 184 -2.72 18.36 -1.96
N ALA A 185 -2.93 17.51 -2.98
CA ALA A 185 -2.39 16.15 -2.98
C ALA A 185 -0.85 16.22 -3.02
N ASP A 186 -0.19 15.35 -2.25
CA ASP A 186 1.27 15.37 -2.07
C ASP A 186 1.99 14.53 -3.14
N VAL A 187 1.36 13.49 -3.65
CA VAL A 187 1.92 12.53 -4.60
C VAL A 187 0.88 12.23 -5.68
N ALA A 188 1.32 12.04 -6.91
CA ALA A 188 0.49 11.60 -8.02
C ALA A 188 0.68 10.11 -8.31
N PHE A 189 -0.38 9.44 -8.75
CA PHE A 189 -0.35 8.05 -9.15
C PHE A 189 -1.20 7.85 -10.42
N LEU A 190 -0.52 7.66 -11.55
CA LEU A 190 -1.15 7.31 -12.82
C LEU A 190 -1.17 5.79 -12.97
N GLU A 191 -2.36 5.19 -12.85
CA GLU A 191 -2.51 3.73 -12.95
C GLU A 191 -2.43 3.26 -14.40
N GLY A 192 -1.67 2.18 -14.63
CA GLY A 192 -1.63 1.50 -15.92
C GLY A 192 -0.79 2.20 -16.99
N VAL A 193 0.28 2.90 -16.61
CA VAL A 193 1.28 3.45 -17.53
C VAL A 193 1.72 2.35 -18.50
N ALA A 194 1.60 2.61 -19.82
CA ALA A 194 1.73 1.57 -20.84
C ALA A 194 3.15 1.43 -21.44
N SER A 195 4.04 2.41 -21.21
CA SER A 195 5.42 2.38 -21.73
C SER A 195 6.37 3.20 -20.87
N ALA A 196 7.67 2.94 -21.00
CA ALA A 196 8.72 3.71 -20.34
C ALA A 196 8.72 5.18 -20.80
N GLU A 197 8.34 5.45 -22.03
CA GLU A 197 8.23 6.81 -22.58
C GLU A 197 7.08 7.57 -21.90
N GLN A 198 5.91 6.97 -21.79
CA GLN A 198 4.77 7.55 -21.08
C GLN A 198 5.07 7.72 -19.57
N ALA A 199 5.81 6.78 -18.97
CA ALA A 199 6.30 6.87 -17.60
C ALA A 199 7.18 8.11 -17.39
N ARG A 200 8.14 8.34 -18.27
CA ARG A 200 8.99 9.54 -18.23
C ARG A 200 8.16 10.81 -18.41
N GLN A 201 7.25 10.81 -19.39
CA GLN A 201 6.40 11.95 -19.70
C GLN A 201 5.58 12.39 -18.48
N VAL A 202 4.89 11.48 -17.79
CA VAL A 202 4.08 11.85 -16.63
C VAL A 202 4.92 12.39 -15.48
N CYS A 203 6.11 11.83 -15.24
CA CYS A 203 7.03 12.33 -14.23
C CYS A 203 7.49 13.75 -14.53
N GLU A 204 7.82 14.05 -15.80
CA GLU A 204 8.24 15.39 -16.21
C GLU A 204 7.09 16.42 -16.12
N GLU A 205 5.89 16.05 -16.58
CA GLU A 205 4.74 16.96 -16.61
C GLU A 205 4.18 17.31 -15.22
N LEU A 206 4.38 16.44 -14.22
CA LEU A 206 3.88 16.65 -12.88
C LEU A 206 4.93 17.23 -11.91
N LYS A 207 6.16 17.53 -12.39
CA LYS A 207 7.18 18.19 -11.55
C LYS A 207 6.64 19.48 -10.96
N PRO A 208 6.97 19.80 -9.70
CA PRO A 208 7.85 19.09 -8.75
C PRO A 208 7.15 18.00 -7.93
N THR A 209 5.90 17.66 -8.24
CA THR A 209 5.14 16.67 -7.46
C THR A 209 5.72 15.26 -7.68
N PRO A 210 6.03 14.52 -6.60
CA PRO A 210 6.45 13.12 -6.70
C PRO A 210 5.41 12.24 -7.39
N VAL A 211 5.87 11.28 -8.20
CA VAL A 211 5.01 10.31 -8.87
C VAL A 211 5.31 8.91 -8.35
N LEU A 212 4.25 8.14 -8.11
CA LEU A 212 4.30 6.74 -7.70
C LEU A 212 4.15 5.82 -8.90
N PHE A 213 4.99 4.79 -8.99
CA PHE A 213 4.89 3.71 -9.97
C PHE A 213 4.32 2.44 -9.33
N ASN A 214 3.39 1.81 -10.03
CA ASN A 214 2.81 0.52 -9.63
C ASN A 214 3.44 -0.62 -10.45
N ALA A 215 4.32 -1.38 -9.83
CA ALA A 215 5.01 -2.51 -10.43
C ALA A 215 4.18 -3.79 -10.23
N VAL A 216 3.48 -4.21 -11.27
CA VAL A 216 2.67 -5.45 -11.27
C VAL A 216 3.15 -6.34 -12.43
N PRO A 217 4.00 -7.33 -12.16
CA PRO A 217 4.48 -8.25 -13.19
C PRO A 217 3.32 -8.94 -13.91
N GLY A 218 3.38 -8.95 -15.25
CA GLY A 218 2.29 -9.46 -16.08
C GLY A 218 1.03 -8.59 -16.15
N GLY A 219 1.08 -7.37 -15.59
CA GLY A 219 0.02 -6.37 -15.69
C GLY A 219 0.09 -5.54 -16.97
N VAL A 220 -0.51 -4.34 -16.93
CA VAL A 220 -0.53 -3.42 -18.07
C VAL A 220 0.77 -2.62 -18.16
N SER A 221 1.37 -2.30 -17.02
CA SER A 221 2.58 -1.48 -16.93
C SER A 221 3.83 -2.26 -17.33
N PRO A 222 4.86 -1.61 -17.90
CA PRO A 222 6.11 -2.27 -18.24
C PRO A 222 6.81 -2.81 -16.98
N ASP A 223 7.48 -3.94 -17.13
CA ASP A 223 8.33 -4.48 -16.07
C ASP A 223 9.60 -3.63 -15.96
N LEU A 224 9.64 -2.77 -14.94
CA LEU A 224 10.78 -1.90 -14.63
C LEU A 224 11.48 -2.38 -13.37
N SER A 225 12.79 -2.38 -13.38
CA SER A 225 13.58 -2.47 -12.16
C SER A 225 13.44 -1.18 -11.34
N VAL A 226 13.80 -1.24 -10.06
CA VAL A 226 13.83 -0.06 -9.16
C VAL A 226 14.71 1.05 -9.75
N GLN A 227 15.86 0.69 -10.32
CA GLN A 227 16.77 1.65 -10.93
C GLN A 227 16.15 2.32 -12.16
N GLU A 228 15.56 1.55 -13.08
CA GLU A 228 14.89 2.10 -14.26
C GLU A 228 13.72 3.02 -13.88
N ALA A 229 12.91 2.64 -12.90
CA ALA A 229 11.83 3.49 -12.40
C ALA A 229 12.37 4.82 -11.84
N GLN A 230 13.47 4.79 -11.10
CA GLN A 230 14.13 5.99 -10.58
C GLN A 230 14.67 6.87 -11.72
N GLU A 231 15.30 6.29 -12.72
CA GLU A 231 15.84 7.00 -13.90
C GLU A 231 14.73 7.64 -14.76
N LEU A 232 13.52 7.07 -14.73
CA LEU A 232 12.34 7.64 -15.37
C LEU A 232 11.72 8.80 -14.58
N GLY A 233 12.11 9.00 -13.33
CA GLY A 233 11.67 10.11 -12.50
C GLY A 233 10.67 9.76 -11.38
N PHE A 234 10.32 8.49 -11.20
CA PHE A 234 9.48 8.08 -10.10
C PHE A 234 10.18 8.23 -8.75
N ARG A 235 9.39 8.54 -7.70
CA ARG A 235 9.89 8.74 -6.34
C ARG A 235 9.45 7.62 -5.39
N LEU A 236 8.38 6.93 -5.73
CA LEU A 236 7.89 5.76 -5.03
C LEU A 236 7.63 4.64 -6.03
N ILE A 237 7.88 3.41 -5.59
CA ILE A 237 7.50 2.21 -6.33
C ILE A 237 6.84 1.23 -5.37
N ILE A 238 5.63 0.77 -5.71
CA ILE A 238 4.90 -0.24 -4.95
C ILE A 238 4.89 -1.56 -5.73
N TYR A 239 4.93 -2.67 -4.99
CA TYR A 239 4.84 -4.04 -5.51
C TYR A 239 3.64 -4.77 -4.90
N PRO A 240 2.38 -4.45 -5.28
CA PRO A 240 1.17 -4.95 -4.62
C PRO A 240 1.08 -6.47 -4.56
N GLY A 241 1.57 -7.13 -5.60
CA GLY A 241 1.50 -8.57 -5.76
C GLY A 241 2.65 -9.37 -5.13
N LEU A 242 3.67 -8.72 -4.54
CA LEU A 242 4.89 -9.38 -4.08
C LEU A 242 4.59 -10.58 -3.15
N ALA A 243 3.97 -10.31 -2.01
CA ALA A 243 3.66 -11.35 -1.05
C ALA A 243 2.49 -12.24 -1.53
N LEU A 244 1.48 -11.66 -2.18
CA LEU A 244 0.29 -12.40 -2.65
C LEU A 244 0.66 -13.47 -3.68
N GLY A 245 1.50 -13.13 -4.67
CA GLY A 245 1.96 -14.06 -5.69
C GLY A 245 2.83 -15.19 -5.12
N ALA A 246 3.76 -14.83 -4.22
CA ALA A 246 4.64 -15.81 -3.56
C ALA A 246 3.83 -16.80 -2.70
N VAL A 247 2.89 -16.31 -1.90
CA VAL A 247 2.01 -17.15 -1.05
C VAL A 247 1.11 -18.04 -1.91
N TYR A 248 0.50 -17.50 -2.97
CA TYR A 248 -0.32 -18.29 -3.89
C TYR A 248 0.43 -19.49 -4.44
N GLN A 249 1.63 -19.27 -4.98
CA GLN A 249 2.44 -20.33 -5.56
C GLN A 249 2.88 -21.35 -4.50
N ALA A 250 3.47 -20.90 -3.42
CA ALA A 250 4.03 -21.77 -2.38
C ALA A 250 2.96 -22.63 -1.69
N VAL A 251 1.82 -22.03 -1.36
CA VAL A 251 0.71 -22.76 -0.72
C VAL A 251 0.09 -23.77 -1.69
N ARG A 252 -0.09 -23.41 -2.95
CA ARG A 252 -0.61 -24.32 -3.98
C ARG A 252 0.30 -25.53 -4.17
N GLU A 253 1.61 -25.32 -4.30
CA GLU A 253 2.59 -26.41 -4.44
C GLU A 253 2.59 -27.33 -3.20
N ALA A 254 2.60 -26.74 -2.00
CA ALA A 254 2.56 -27.50 -0.76
C ALA A 254 1.28 -28.35 -0.63
N ALA A 255 0.12 -27.76 -0.96
CA ALA A 255 -1.17 -28.46 -0.91
C ALA A 255 -1.26 -29.60 -1.93
N GLN A 256 -0.77 -29.39 -3.16
CA GLN A 256 -0.70 -30.44 -4.19
C GLN A 256 0.18 -31.61 -3.72
N LYS A 257 1.38 -31.30 -3.21
CA LYS A 257 2.30 -32.32 -2.71
C LYS A 257 1.71 -33.12 -1.53
N LEU A 258 1.09 -32.43 -0.57
CA LEU A 258 0.39 -33.10 0.54
C LEU A 258 -0.70 -34.05 0.03
N LYS A 259 -1.50 -33.60 -0.95
CA LYS A 259 -2.56 -34.43 -1.55
C LYS A 259 -2.00 -35.67 -2.27
N GLU A 260 -0.85 -35.54 -2.95
CA GLU A 260 -0.22 -36.63 -3.72
C GLU A 260 0.51 -37.64 -2.83
N THR A 261 1.20 -37.16 -1.78
CA THR A 261 2.13 -38.00 -1.02
C THR A 261 1.65 -38.33 0.40
N GLY A 262 0.61 -37.65 0.89
CA GLY A 262 0.13 -37.77 2.29
C GLY A 262 1.09 -37.15 3.32
N THR A 263 2.15 -36.44 2.88
CA THR A 263 3.18 -35.86 3.77
C THR A 263 3.48 -34.41 3.38
N GLN A 264 3.75 -33.59 4.41
CA GLN A 264 4.27 -32.23 4.19
C GLN A 264 5.79 -32.27 4.18
N ALA A 265 6.40 -31.75 3.10
CA ALA A 265 7.85 -31.56 3.07
C ALA A 265 8.24 -30.39 3.99
N VAL A 266 9.19 -30.65 4.88
CA VAL A 266 9.82 -29.61 5.69
C VAL A 266 11.04 -29.08 4.92
N ARG A 267 11.11 -27.77 4.72
CA ARG A 267 12.31 -27.11 4.20
C ARG A 267 13.14 -26.56 5.38
N ALA A 268 14.45 -26.51 5.24
CA ALA A 268 15.31 -25.86 6.22
C ALA A 268 14.90 -24.39 6.39
N GLY A 269 14.88 -23.89 7.62
CA GLY A 269 14.45 -22.53 7.95
C GLY A 269 12.92 -22.32 7.97
N GLN A 270 12.13 -23.39 7.96
CA GLN A 270 10.66 -23.34 8.05
C GLN A 270 10.14 -24.07 9.31
N GLY A 271 10.98 -24.26 10.31
CA GLY A 271 10.52 -24.79 11.59
C GLY A 271 9.69 -23.76 12.38
N PRO A 272 8.92 -24.22 13.39
CA PRO A 272 8.12 -23.31 14.21
C PRO A 272 8.93 -22.17 14.83
N ARG A 273 10.16 -22.47 15.28
CA ARG A 273 11.07 -21.46 15.88
C ARG A 273 11.46 -20.40 14.85
N ASP A 274 11.79 -20.80 13.61
CA ASP A 274 12.18 -19.85 12.55
C ASP A 274 11.04 -18.89 12.25
N ILE A 275 9.84 -19.43 12.11
CA ILE A 275 8.62 -18.64 11.84
C ILE A 275 8.31 -17.70 13.01
N PHE A 276 8.35 -18.19 14.25
CA PHE A 276 8.03 -17.37 15.42
C PHE A 276 9.08 -16.30 15.71
N ASN A 277 10.35 -16.53 15.35
CA ASN A 277 11.38 -15.50 15.47
C ASN A 277 11.08 -14.29 14.55
N VAL A 278 10.64 -14.51 13.32
CA VAL A 278 10.18 -13.43 12.43
C VAL A 278 8.97 -12.70 12.99
N LEU A 279 8.11 -13.41 13.72
CA LEU A 279 6.93 -12.84 14.40
C LEU A 279 7.26 -12.11 15.70
N GLY A 280 8.53 -11.99 16.10
CA GLY A 280 8.95 -11.24 17.28
C GLY A 280 9.00 -12.07 18.56
N LEU A 281 9.24 -13.39 18.47
CA LEU A 281 9.28 -14.28 19.65
C LEU A 281 10.28 -13.79 20.71
N GLN A 282 11.49 -13.39 20.28
CA GLN A 282 12.52 -12.93 21.21
C GLN A 282 12.15 -11.61 21.88
N GLU A 283 11.53 -10.70 21.14
CA GLU A 283 11.02 -9.43 21.65
C GLU A 283 9.91 -9.67 22.71
N ALA A 284 8.95 -10.54 22.41
CA ALA A 284 7.88 -10.89 23.33
C ALA A 284 8.42 -11.50 24.65
N VAL A 285 9.41 -12.40 24.56
CA VAL A 285 10.09 -12.98 25.73
C VAL A 285 10.81 -11.90 26.53
N ALA A 286 11.55 -10.99 25.87
CA ALA A 286 12.24 -9.90 26.54
C ALA A 286 11.30 -8.94 27.26
N LEU A 287 10.14 -8.64 26.68
CA LEU A 287 9.10 -7.81 27.30
C LEU A 287 8.49 -8.48 28.54
N ASP A 288 8.20 -9.78 28.49
CA ASP A 288 7.70 -10.54 29.66
C ASP A 288 8.72 -10.51 30.81
N LEU A 289 9.97 -10.82 30.51
CA LEU A 289 11.05 -10.82 31.51
C LEU A 289 11.27 -9.42 32.12
N ALA A 290 11.26 -8.37 31.30
CA ALA A 290 11.42 -6.99 31.76
C ALA A 290 10.27 -6.53 32.68
N ALA A 291 9.07 -7.08 32.48
CA ALA A 291 7.92 -6.86 33.36
C ALA A 291 7.93 -7.72 34.63
N GLY A 292 8.95 -8.56 34.83
CA GLY A 292 9.06 -9.46 35.96
C GLY A 292 8.37 -10.82 35.77
N GLY A 293 7.93 -11.14 34.57
CA GLY A 293 7.43 -12.43 34.17
C GLY A 293 8.51 -13.52 34.23
N ARG A 294 8.11 -14.76 34.44
CA ARG A 294 9.02 -15.92 34.49
C ARG A 294 8.55 -17.09 33.63
N LEU A 295 7.56 -16.82 32.77
CA LEU A 295 6.95 -17.89 31.98
C LEU A 295 7.96 -18.49 30.99
N TYR A 296 8.90 -17.66 30.55
CA TYR A 296 9.88 -18.00 29.50
C TYR A 296 11.33 -18.00 29.99
N ASP A 297 11.58 -17.93 31.30
CA ASP A 297 12.95 -17.88 31.87
C ASP A 297 13.77 -19.15 31.60
N LYS A 298 13.12 -20.28 31.28
CA LYS A 298 13.74 -21.54 30.87
C LYS A 298 13.86 -21.73 29.36
N GLY A 299 13.54 -20.67 28.60
CA GLY A 299 13.54 -20.69 27.15
C GLY A 299 12.17 -21.06 26.54
N VAL A 300 12.05 -20.91 25.22
CA VAL A 300 10.90 -21.21 24.37
C VAL A 300 11.28 -22.10 23.21
#